data_4016933fc5f8213956746ead1e1f080b
#
_entry.id   4016933fc5f8213956746ead1e1f080b
#
_cell.length_a   1.000
_cell.length_b   1.000
_cell.length_c   1.000
_cell.angle_alpha   90.00
_cell.angle_beta   90.00
_cell.angle_gamma   90.00
#
_symmetry.space_group_name_H-M   'P 1'
#
loop_
_entity.id
_entity.type
_entity.pdbx_description
1 polymer ?
#
loop_
_entity_poly.entity_id
_entity_poly.type
_entity_poly.pdbx_seq_one_letter_code
_entity_poly.pdbx_strand_id
1 'polypeptide(L)'
;MPMPLLLPLAFLFLRTVTPTGSNGSCTPRSCGDLTIRYPFSLAGAQPFYCGYPPFDLTCDTSTGHAGAYLRNTFREHLFRINDISYENNSMVAAVQTSFVGDRACPVPDFNVSASLALFPFNISVANKRLVFFYNCTVPREFSLPRRCANHSMGAYISGSWDDGEGGTPPQGVPRNCSSVSVPVRRGMARPHEHYERLIRDGFLLKLLAPIGDCDGCRQKSGRECRFDQFAFQCACPDGNLCSNSTQETNATAHPGSKRTGRKILPIGMLTLALFCHML
;
A
#
# COMPACT_ATOMS: atom_id res chain seq x y z
N MET A 1 29.39 63.55 -28.51
CA MET A 1 29.33 62.23 -29.14
C MET A 1 28.76 61.32 -28.11
N PRO A 2 27.47 60.86 -28.20
CA PRO A 2 26.92 59.89 -27.28
C PRO A 2 27.06 58.44 -27.86
N MET A 3 27.61 57.55 -27.05
CA MET A 3 27.69 56.14 -27.34
C MET A 3 26.31 55.49 -27.18
N PRO A 4 25.88 54.64 -28.08
CA PRO A 4 24.63 53.88 -27.90
C PRO A 4 24.87 52.68 -27.00
N LEU A 5 24.06 52.57 -25.93
CA LEU A 5 23.95 51.40 -25.05
C LEU A 5 23.28 50.25 -25.82
N LEU A 6 24.04 49.24 -26.16
CA LEU A 6 23.51 47.96 -26.66
C LEU A 6 23.04 47.11 -25.48
N LEU A 7 21.72 47.06 -25.27
CA LEU A 7 21.08 46.09 -24.38
C LEU A 7 21.06 44.71 -25.07
N PRO A 8 21.62 43.65 -24.48
CA PRO A 8 21.42 42.33 -24.99
C PRO A 8 19.99 41.84 -24.60
N LEU A 9 19.16 41.63 -25.61
CA LEU A 9 17.90 40.90 -25.47
C LEU A 9 18.22 39.46 -25.10
N ALA A 10 18.14 39.17 -23.80
CA ALA A 10 18.14 37.82 -23.29
C ALA A 10 16.78 37.21 -23.65
N PHE A 11 16.74 36.45 -24.74
CA PHE A 11 15.62 35.53 -25.03
C PHE A 11 15.61 34.46 -23.94
N LEU A 12 14.78 34.65 -22.95
CA LEU A 12 14.33 33.61 -22.04
C LEU A 12 13.57 32.59 -22.86
N PHE A 13 14.26 31.53 -23.28
CA PHE A 13 13.62 30.30 -23.71
C PHE A 13 12.91 29.70 -22.50
N LEU A 14 11.67 30.13 -22.24
CA LEU A 14 10.75 29.35 -21.47
C LEU A 14 10.58 28.00 -22.22
N ARG A 15 11.36 27.02 -21.79
CA ARG A 15 10.99 25.64 -22.10
C ARG A 15 9.64 25.41 -21.44
N THR A 16 8.58 25.52 -22.20
CA THR A 16 7.29 24.94 -21.84
C THR A 16 7.55 23.46 -21.70
N VAL A 17 7.70 23.00 -20.46
CA VAL A 17 7.59 21.59 -20.12
C VAL A 17 6.12 21.26 -20.45
N THR A 18 5.87 20.84 -21.67
CA THR A 18 4.62 20.18 -21.99
C THR A 18 4.60 18.96 -21.08
N PRO A 19 3.62 18.82 -20.17
CA PRO A 19 3.42 17.53 -19.52
C PRO A 19 3.20 16.56 -20.67
N THR A 20 4.13 15.63 -20.86
CA THR A 20 3.90 14.47 -21.72
C THR A 20 2.63 13.83 -21.18
N GLY A 21 1.52 14.14 -21.86
CA GLY A 21 0.22 13.65 -21.51
C GLY A 21 0.29 12.14 -21.52
N SER A 22 0.35 11.53 -20.33
CA SER A 22 -0.16 10.18 -20.18
C SER A 22 -1.56 10.28 -20.72
N ASN A 23 -1.81 9.72 -21.91
CA ASN A 23 -3.17 9.50 -22.40
C ASN A 23 -3.93 8.99 -21.19
N GLY A 24 -5.01 9.64 -20.76
CA GLY A 24 -5.71 9.41 -19.52
C GLY A 24 -6.28 7.99 -19.33
N SER A 25 -5.63 7.00 -19.93
CA SER A 25 -5.96 5.59 -19.95
C SER A 25 -5.43 4.87 -18.71
N CYS A 26 -6.30 4.05 -18.14
CA CYS A 26 -6.00 3.17 -17.01
C CYS A 26 -5.54 1.77 -17.46
N THR A 27 -4.87 1.68 -18.60
CA THR A 27 -4.27 0.43 -19.06
C THR A 27 -3.26 -0.09 -18.03
N PRO A 28 -3.13 -1.42 -17.85
CA PRO A 28 -2.14 -2.02 -16.98
C PRO A 28 -0.72 -1.53 -17.29
N ARG A 29 0.10 -1.35 -16.26
CA ARG A 29 1.51 -0.97 -16.35
C ARG A 29 2.37 -2.01 -15.65
N SER A 30 3.63 -2.13 -16.08
CA SER A 30 4.57 -3.06 -15.47
C SER A 30 5.61 -2.32 -14.62
N CYS A 31 5.98 -2.95 -13.51
CA CYS A 31 7.13 -2.56 -12.69
C CYS A 31 7.92 -3.84 -12.34
N GLY A 32 9.04 -4.06 -12.99
CA GLY A 32 9.72 -5.35 -12.97
C GLY A 32 8.79 -6.45 -13.48
N ASP A 33 8.69 -7.53 -12.72
CA ASP A 33 7.83 -8.68 -13.06
C ASP A 33 6.35 -8.47 -12.68
N LEU A 34 6.01 -7.36 -12.02
CA LEU A 34 4.64 -7.08 -11.60
C LEU A 34 3.86 -6.34 -12.66
N THR A 35 2.63 -6.80 -12.92
CA THR A 35 1.64 -6.07 -13.71
C THR A 35 0.71 -5.32 -12.76
N ILE A 36 0.75 -3.99 -12.82
CA ILE A 36 -0.02 -3.09 -11.98
C ILE A 36 -1.29 -2.68 -12.73
N ARG A 37 -2.43 -3.00 -12.14
CA ARG A 37 -3.76 -2.66 -12.64
C ARG A 37 -4.70 -2.36 -11.48
N TYR A 38 -5.85 -1.79 -11.76
CA TYR A 38 -6.88 -1.57 -10.74
C TYR A 38 -7.08 -2.80 -9.83
N PRO A 39 -7.14 -2.66 -8.50
CA PRO A 39 -7.29 -1.41 -7.74
C PRO A 39 -5.98 -0.67 -7.43
N PHE A 40 -4.84 -1.14 -7.91
CA PHE A 40 -3.57 -0.44 -7.80
C PHE A 40 -3.38 0.55 -8.94
N SER A 41 -2.60 1.61 -8.68
CA SER A 41 -2.08 2.53 -9.68
C SER A 41 -0.57 2.69 -9.55
N LEU A 42 0.07 3.09 -10.64
CA LEU A 42 1.51 3.34 -10.66
C LEU A 42 1.76 4.83 -10.81
N ALA A 43 2.25 5.45 -9.74
CA ALA A 43 2.55 6.88 -9.70
C ALA A 43 3.51 7.29 -10.83
N GLY A 44 3.22 8.38 -11.48
CA GLY A 44 4.00 8.89 -12.60
C GLY A 44 3.77 8.19 -13.94
N ALA A 45 3.15 6.99 -13.97
CA ALA A 45 2.87 6.23 -15.17
C ALA A 45 1.37 6.14 -15.50
N GLN A 46 0.51 6.34 -14.51
CA GLN A 46 -0.93 6.34 -14.64
C GLN A 46 -1.53 7.56 -13.93
N PRO A 47 -2.69 8.07 -14.39
CA PRO A 47 -3.47 9.03 -13.63
C PRO A 47 -3.88 8.51 -12.24
N PHE A 48 -4.02 9.40 -11.27
CA PHE A 48 -4.35 9.04 -9.88
C PHE A 48 -5.70 8.30 -9.75
N TYR A 49 -6.64 8.55 -10.65
CA TYR A 49 -7.95 7.90 -10.66
C TYR A 49 -7.92 6.45 -11.20
N CYS A 50 -6.79 5.98 -11.72
CA CYS A 50 -6.65 4.61 -12.21
C CYS A 50 -6.53 3.55 -11.12
N GLY A 51 -6.46 3.95 -9.86
CA GLY A 51 -6.44 3.06 -8.71
C GLY A 51 -7.11 3.68 -7.49
N TYR A 52 -7.27 2.86 -6.45
CA TYR A 52 -7.70 3.34 -5.15
C TYR A 52 -6.52 4.05 -4.47
N PRO A 53 -6.65 5.34 -4.07
CA PRO A 53 -5.50 6.16 -3.66
C PRO A 53 -4.57 5.54 -2.60
N PRO A 54 -5.07 4.81 -1.57
CA PRO A 54 -4.20 4.10 -0.64
C PRO A 54 -3.41 2.94 -1.25
N PHE A 55 -3.73 2.49 -2.47
CA PHE A 55 -3.04 1.42 -3.18
C PHE A 55 -2.09 1.94 -4.27
N ASP A 56 -1.73 3.22 -4.19
CA ASP A 56 -0.78 3.82 -5.11
C ASP A 56 0.64 3.28 -4.88
N LEU A 57 1.31 2.89 -5.95
CA LEU A 57 2.64 2.31 -5.95
C LEU A 57 3.63 3.22 -6.65
N THR A 58 4.89 3.19 -6.22
CA THR A 58 6.02 3.75 -6.96
C THR A 58 6.86 2.63 -7.55
N CYS A 59 7.40 2.85 -8.75
CA CYS A 59 8.36 1.95 -9.36
C CYS A 59 9.76 2.54 -9.25
N ASP A 60 10.65 1.89 -8.51
CA ASP A 60 12.05 2.26 -8.43
C ASP A 60 12.89 1.37 -9.35
N THR A 61 13.64 2.01 -10.25
CA THR A 61 14.54 1.37 -11.20
C THR A 61 16.01 1.68 -10.91
N SER A 62 16.30 2.42 -9.84
CA SER A 62 17.64 2.94 -9.54
C SER A 62 18.69 1.87 -9.24
N THR A 63 18.27 0.69 -8.76
CA THR A 63 19.17 -0.40 -8.35
C THR A 63 19.46 -1.42 -9.46
N GLY A 64 19.07 -1.13 -10.70
CA GLY A 64 19.21 -2.06 -11.84
C GLY A 64 18.12 -3.14 -11.91
N HIS A 65 17.33 -3.32 -10.87
CA HIS A 65 16.16 -4.19 -10.85
C HIS A 65 14.95 -3.37 -10.43
N ALA A 66 13.95 -3.30 -11.30
CA ALA A 66 12.73 -2.58 -11.00
C ALA A 66 12.02 -3.21 -9.79
N GLY A 67 11.59 -2.37 -8.85
CA GLY A 67 10.85 -2.76 -7.67
C GLY A 67 9.64 -1.86 -7.45
N ALA A 68 8.47 -2.46 -7.20
CA ALA A 68 7.27 -1.73 -6.83
C ALA A 68 7.21 -1.56 -5.30
N TYR A 69 6.88 -0.36 -4.85
CA TYR A 69 6.81 -0.02 -3.42
C TYR A 69 5.50 0.67 -3.10
N LEU A 70 4.94 0.36 -1.94
CA LEU A 70 3.76 1.04 -1.41
C LEU A 70 4.10 2.50 -1.14
N ARG A 71 3.32 3.40 -1.73
CA ARG A 71 3.47 4.84 -1.55
C ARG A 71 2.78 5.31 -0.27
N ASN A 72 3.06 6.55 0.12
CA ASN A 72 2.45 7.21 1.27
C ASN A 72 2.71 6.51 2.62
N THR A 73 3.77 5.71 2.72
CA THR A 73 4.28 5.21 3.99
C THR A 73 5.13 6.27 4.69
N PHE A 74 5.34 6.14 6.00
CA PHE A 74 6.12 7.12 6.78
C PHE A 74 7.60 7.18 6.39
N ARG A 75 8.12 6.19 5.67
CA ARG A 75 9.43 6.17 5.00
C ARG A 75 9.24 5.71 3.57
N GLU A 76 9.93 6.35 2.64
CA GLU A 76 9.94 5.91 1.25
C GLU A 76 10.48 4.48 1.13
N HIS A 77 9.95 3.73 0.17
CA HIS A 77 10.36 2.35 -0.13
C HIS A 77 10.29 1.38 1.06
N LEU A 78 9.47 1.67 2.06
CA LEU A 78 9.38 0.85 3.28
C LEU A 78 8.83 -0.55 3.01
N PHE A 79 7.82 -0.67 2.15
CA PHE A 79 7.21 -1.93 1.78
C PHE A 79 7.35 -2.19 0.28
N ARG A 80 8.20 -3.16 -0.06
CA ARG A 80 8.31 -3.67 -1.42
C ARG A 80 7.17 -4.64 -1.70
N ILE A 81 6.55 -4.53 -2.85
CA ILE A 81 5.53 -5.48 -3.30
C ILE A 81 6.21 -6.57 -4.11
N ASN A 82 6.13 -7.80 -3.62
CA ASN A 82 6.72 -8.98 -4.24
C ASN A 82 5.75 -9.68 -5.18
N ASP A 83 4.44 -9.59 -4.90
CA ASP A 83 3.39 -10.26 -5.68
C ASP A 83 2.03 -9.61 -5.44
N ILE A 84 1.14 -9.65 -6.44
CA ILE A 84 -0.25 -9.19 -6.36
C ILE A 84 -1.16 -10.28 -6.91
N SER A 85 -2.03 -10.81 -6.06
CA SER A 85 -3.09 -11.74 -6.45
C SER A 85 -4.41 -11.00 -6.57
N TYR A 86 -4.77 -10.63 -7.77
CA TYR A 86 -6.01 -9.91 -8.07
C TYR A 86 -7.27 -10.74 -7.78
N GLU A 87 -7.21 -12.04 -8.05
CA GLU A 87 -8.32 -12.97 -7.82
C GLU A 87 -8.61 -13.15 -6.33
N ASN A 88 -7.57 -13.10 -5.49
CA ASN A 88 -7.70 -13.33 -4.05
C ASN A 88 -7.75 -12.00 -3.25
N ASN A 89 -7.80 -10.85 -3.92
CA ASN A 89 -7.74 -9.53 -3.30
C ASN A 89 -6.62 -9.45 -2.24
N SER A 90 -5.41 -9.83 -2.64
CA SER A 90 -4.28 -9.92 -1.73
C SER A 90 -2.96 -9.58 -2.42
N MET A 91 -1.98 -9.22 -1.62
CA MET A 91 -0.62 -8.97 -2.09
C MET A 91 0.41 -9.50 -1.09
N VAL A 92 1.61 -9.73 -1.57
CA VAL A 92 2.77 -10.05 -0.74
C VAL A 92 3.65 -8.82 -0.65
N ALA A 93 3.81 -8.30 0.56
CA ALA A 93 4.69 -7.18 0.85
C ALA A 93 5.91 -7.65 1.65
N ALA A 94 7.07 -7.07 1.39
CA ALA A 94 8.29 -7.30 2.16
C ALA A 94 8.76 -6.00 2.78
N VAL A 95 9.11 -6.06 4.06
CA VAL A 95 9.69 -4.90 4.75
C VAL A 95 11.08 -4.62 4.18
N GLN A 96 11.30 -3.39 3.74
CA GLN A 96 12.62 -2.93 3.37
C GLN A 96 13.26 -2.27 4.57
N THR A 97 14.25 -2.93 5.10
CA THR A 97 15.03 -2.43 6.21
C THR A 97 16.23 -1.68 5.65
N SER A 98 16.14 -0.37 5.54
CA SER A 98 17.31 0.45 5.25
C SER A 98 18.03 0.78 6.56
N PHE A 99 19.23 0.25 6.73
CA PHE A 99 20.01 0.44 7.94
C PHE A 99 20.85 1.70 7.83
N VAL A 100 20.59 2.62 8.73
CA VAL A 100 21.51 3.72 9.00
C VAL A 100 22.55 3.19 9.98
N GLY A 101 23.76 2.94 9.48
CA GLY A 101 24.94 2.75 10.31
C GLY A 101 25.59 1.36 10.25
N ASP A 102 24.86 0.29 10.39
CA ASP A 102 25.44 -1.06 10.34
C ASP A 102 24.75 -1.91 9.27
N ARG A 103 25.34 -1.98 8.09
CA ARG A 103 24.82 -2.75 6.94
C ARG A 103 24.81 -4.26 7.19
N ALA A 104 25.29 -4.70 8.33
CA ALA A 104 25.50 -6.09 8.63
C ALA A 104 24.27 -6.80 9.23
N CYS A 105 23.30 -6.08 9.76
CA CYS A 105 22.19 -6.67 10.52
C CYS A 105 20.82 -6.03 10.23
N PRO A 106 20.10 -6.54 9.24
CA PRO A 106 18.80 -6.03 8.84
C PRO A 106 17.65 -6.43 9.79
N VAL A 107 17.47 -5.69 10.88
CA VAL A 107 16.35 -5.85 11.82
C VAL A 107 15.43 -4.62 11.74
N PRO A 108 14.11 -4.79 11.53
CA PRO A 108 13.20 -3.67 11.57
C PRO A 108 13.19 -2.96 12.93
N ASP A 109 13.24 -1.63 12.91
CA ASP A 109 13.21 -0.75 14.07
C ASP A 109 11.83 -0.14 14.33
N PHE A 110 10.79 -0.66 13.69
CA PHE A 110 9.44 -0.11 13.73
C PHE A 110 8.38 -1.21 13.79
N ASN A 111 7.20 -0.84 14.26
CA ASN A 111 6.04 -1.72 14.30
C ASN A 111 5.35 -1.75 12.93
N VAL A 112 5.37 -2.93 12.28
CA VAL A 112 4.77 -3.14 10.95
C VAL A 112 3.26 -2.92 10.97
N SER A 113 2.56 -3.38 12.02
CA SER A 113 1.11 -3.19 12.15
C SER A 113 0.75 -1.72 12.24
N ALA A 114 1.47 -0.96 13.09
CA ALA A 114 1.24 0.48 13.22
C ALA A 114 1.53 1.23 11.91
N SER A 115 2.54 0.79 11.16
CA SER A 115 2.91 1.39 9.87
C SER A 115 1.86 1.18 8.78
N LEU A 116 1.06 0.13 8.89
CA LEU A 116 -0.01 -0.22 7.95
C LEU A 116 -1.41 0.20 8.46
N ALA A 117 -1.53 0.71 9.68
CA ALA A 117 -2.83 0.98 10.31
C ALA A 117 -3.71 1.99 9.57
N LEU A 118 -3.11 2.90 8.80
CA LEU A 118 -3.84 3.90 8.00
C LEU A 118 -4.20 3.39 6.58
N PHE A 119 -3.77 2.19 6.23
CA PHE A 119 -4.07 1.60 4.94
C PHE A 119 -5.21 0.61 5.07
N PRO A 120 -6.04 0.46 4.03
CA PRO A 120 -7.12 -0.51 4.01
C PRO A 120 -6.58 -1.92 3.69
N PHE A 121 -5.64 -2.37 4.50
CA PHE A 121 -5.07 -3.71 4.45
C PHE A 121 -5.26 -4.42 5.79
N ASN A 122 -5.41 -5.73 5.73
CA ASN A 122 -5.31 -6.61 6.89
C ASN A 122 -4.11 -7.53 6.75
N ILE A 123 -3.26 -7.59 7.78
CA ILE A 123 -2.20 -8.60 7.82
C ILE A 123 -2.88 -9.97 7.99
N SER A 124 -2.72 -10.86 7.02
CA SER A 124 -3.41 -12.14 7.01
C SER A 124 -2.99 -13.01 8.22
N VAL A 125 -3.95 -13.68 8.82
CA VAL A 125 -3.74 -14.68 9.89
C VAL A 125 -2.88 -15.86 9.44
N ALA A 126 -2.79 -16.10 8.13
CA ALA A 126 -1.90 -17.12 7.58
C ALA A 126 -0.41 -16.82 7.79
N ASN A 127 -0.06 -15.56 8.08
CA ASN A 127 1.31 -15.21 8.42
C ASN A 127 1.70 -15.75 9.80
N LYS A 128 2.99 -15.96 9.97
CA LYS A 128 3.62 -16.23 11.25
C LYS A 128 4.21 -14.94 11.82
N ARG A 129 4.43 -14.91 13.11
CA ARG A 129 5.02 -13.77 13.80
C ARG A 129 6.50 -14.04 14.04
N LEU A 130 7.38 -13.31 13.34
CA LEU A 130 8.81 -13.27 13.61
C LEU A 130 9.05 -12.19 14.67
N VAL A 131 9.51 -12.58 15.84
CA VAL A 131 9.77 -11.68 16.97
C VAL A 131 11.27 -11.49 17.09
N PHE A 132 11.73 -10.24 17.05
CA PHE A 132 13.06 -9.84 17.44
C PHE A 132 13.01 -9.33 18.88
N PHE A 133 13.97 -9.72 19.70
CA PHE A 133 14.05 -9.26 21.08
C PHE A 133 15.46 -8.79 21.44
N TYR A 134 15.56 -7.80 22.31
CA TYR A 134 16.80 -7.09 22.64
C TYR A 134 16.71 -6.44 24.03
N ASN A 135 17.78 -5.74 24.44
CA ASN A 135 17.91 -5.14 25.77
C ASN A 135 17.82 -6.15 26.93
N CYS A 136 18.28 -7.38 26.70
CA CYS A 136 18.32 -8.44 27.69
C CYS A 136 19.41 -9.45 27.34
N THR A 137 19.67 -10.41 28.22
CA THR A 137 20.60 -11.51 27.95
C THR A 137 19.98 -12.47 26.96
N VAL A 138 20.53 -12.53 25.75
CA VAL A 138 20.03 -13.39 24.66
C VAL A 138 20.67 -14.78 24.76
N PRO A 139 19.87 -15.85 24.89
CA PRO A 139 20.37 -17.22 24.84
C PRO A 139 20.96 -17.54 23.47
N ARG A 140 22.04 -18.33 23.43
CA ARG A 140 22.76 -18.66 22.19
C ARG A 140 21.89 -19.27 21.11
N GLU A 141 20.90 -20.04 21.49
CA GLU A 141 19.96 -20.72 20.59
C GLU A 141 19.01 -19.78 19.84
N PHE A 142 18.89 -18.51 20.29
CA PHE A 142 18.08 -17.49 19.63
C PHE A 142 18.92 -16.33 19.07
N SER A 143 20.23 -16.31 19.34
CA SER A 143 21.11 -15.20 18.97
C SER A 143 21.20 -15.04 17.45
N LEU A 144 21.08 -13.81 16.98
CA LEU A 144 21.32 -13.46 15.58
C LEU A 144 22.77 -13.74 15.19
N PRO A 145 23.08 -13.87 13.88
CA PRO A 145 24.44 -14.12 13.40
C PRO A 145 25.44 -13.08 13.95
N ARG A 146 26.70 -13.48 14.11
CA ARG A 146 27.77 -12.64 14.72
C ARG A 146 27.98 -11.29 14.03
N ARG A 147 27.61 -11.18 12.74
CA ARG A 147 27.63 -9.91 12.01
C ARG A 147 26.60 -8.89 12.53
N CYS A 148 25.57 -9.35 13.26
CA CYS A 148 24.66 -8.49 14.01
C CYS A 148 25.35 -8.12 15.32
N ALA A 149 25.83 -6.88 15.43
CA ALA A 149 26.68 -6.41 16.51
C ALA A 149 26.24 -6.90 17.91
N ASN A 150 27.21 -7.38 18.69
CA ASN A 150 27.17 -7.54 20.13
C ASN A 150 26.30 -8.65 20.73
N HIS A 151 25.86 -9.66 20.01
CA HIS A 151 25.07 -10.77 20.59
C HIS A 151 23.88 -10.36 21.48
N SER A 152 23.45 -9.08 21.35
CA SER A 152 22.42 -8.49 22.19
C SER A 152 21.02 -8.59 21.58
N MET A 153 20.91 -9.24 20.44
CA MET A 153 19.63 -9.42 19.74
C MET A 153 19.39 -10.89 19.44
N GLY A 154 18.15 -11.31 19.62
CA GLY A 154 17.67 -12.65 19.28
C GLY A 154 16.40 -12.61 18.46
N ALA A 155 16.06 -13.75 17.83
CA ALA A 155 14.80 -13.89 17.11
C ALA A 155 14.20 -15.29 17.26
N TYR A 156 12.87 -15.34 17.28
CA TYR A 156 12.10 -16.58 17.24
C TYR A 156 10.81 -16.40 16.45
N ILE A 157 10.19 -17.51 16.03
CA ILE A 157 8.84 -17.51 15.48
C ILE A 157 7.86 -17.81 16.61
N SER A 158 6.90 -16.89 16.81
CA SER A 158 5.73 -17.10 17.64
C SER A 158 4.53 -17.37 16.73
N GLY A 159 3.71 -18.33 17.07
CA GLY A 159 2.42 -18.70 16.50
C GLY A 159 1.94 -18.04 15.19
N SER A 160 0.63 -17.92 15.05
CA SER A 160 -0.03 -17.17 13.99
C SER A 160 0.06 -15.67 14.25
N TRP A 161 -0.11 -14.85 13.21
CA TRP A 161 -0.14 -13.40 13.38
C TRP A 161 -1.28 -12.93 14.29
N ASP A 162 -2.40 -13.65 14.29
CA ASP A 162 -3.64 -13.32 15.04
C ASP A 162 -3.64 -13.78 16.51
N ASP A 163 -2.62 -14.53 16.95
CA ASP A 163 -2.55 -15.08 18.32
C ASP A 163 -2.35 -14.00 19.42
N GLY A 164 -2.68 -12.73 19.13
CA GLY A 164 -2.53 -11.56 20.02
C GLY A 164 -1.10 -11.04 20.12
N GLU A 165 -0.91 -9.84 20.68
CA GLU A 165 0.43 -9.23 20.84
C GLU A 165 1.33 -9.96 21.84
N GLY A 166 0.83 -10.98 22.52
CA GLY A 166 1.46 -11.65 23.65
C GLY A 166 1.67 -13.14 23.53
N GLY A 167 1.92 -13.67 22.32
CA GLY A 167 2.31 -15.08 22.22
C GLY A 167 3.41 -15.41 23.25
N THR A 168 3.22 -16.45 24.06
CA THR A 168 4.19 -16.82 25.09
C THR A 168 5.56 -17.05 24.46
N PRO A 169 6.61 -16.33 24.92
CA PRO A 169 7.96 -16.58 24.42
C PRO A 169 8.34 -18.04 24.60
N PRO A 170 9.13 -18.61 23.71
CA PRO A 170 9.70 -19.93 23.90
C PRO A 170 10.45 -20.05 25.23
N GLN A 171 10.51 -21.26 25.76
CA GLN A 171 11.31 -21.52 26.96
C GLN A 171 12.76 -21.05 26.75
N GLY A 172 13.32 -20.33 27.69
CA GLY A 172 14.67 -19.77 27.60
C GLY A 172 14.72 -18.29 27.19
N VAL A 173 13.68 -17.74 26.57
CA VAL A 173 13.60 -16.30 26.23
C VAL A 173 13.22 -15.50 27.48
N PRO A 174 14.02 -14.50 27.92
CA PRO A 174 13.69 -13.68 29.07
C PRO A 174 12.44 -12.85 28.85
N ARG A 175 11.60 -12.66 29.88
CA ARG A 175 10.34 -11.91 29.76
C ARG A 175 10.50 -10.39 29.80
N ASN A 176 11.65 -9.91 30.22
CA ASN A 176 11.94 -8.47 30.36
C ASN A 176 12.66 -7.86 29.17
N CYS A 177 12.66 -8.54 28.02
CA CYS A 177 13.24 -8.02 26.79
C CYS A 177 12.31 -7.02 26.12
N SER A 178 12.89 -6.01 25.48
CA SER A 178 12.19 -5.23 24.44
C SER A 178 12.00 -6.10 23.20
N SER A 179 10.91 -5.92 22.48
CA SER A 179 10.67 -6.71 21.26
C SER A 179 10.00 -5.90 20.17
N VAL A 180 10.24 -6.35 18.93
CA VAL A 180 9.53 -5.89 17.73
C VAL A 180 9.09 -7.10 16.91
N SER A 181 7.89 -7.06 16.35
CA SER A 181 7.33 -8.17 15.58
C SER A 181 7.17 -7.81 14.11
N VAL A 182 7.48 -8.78 13.26
CA VAL A 182 7.33 -8.69 11.81
C VAL A 182 6.50 -9.88 11.32
N PRO A 183 5.45 -9.66 10.51
CA PRO A 183 4.76 -10.76 9.87
C PRO A 183 5.65 -11.41 8.81
N VAL A 184 5.62 -12.74 8.72
CA VAL A 184 6.33 -13.52 7.70
C VAL A 184 5.45 -14.64 7.19
N ARG A 185 5.57 -15.00 5.92
CA ARG A 185 4.69 -16.02 5.30
C ARG A 185 4.87 -17.42 5.86
N ARG A 186 6.08 -17.77 6.30
CA ARG A 186 6.45 -19.14 6.70
C ARG A 186 7.21 -19.13 8.01
N GLY A 187 7.05 -20.22 8.77
CA GLY A 187 7.98 -20.54 9.84
C GLY A 187 9.16 -21.35 9.30
N MET A 188 10.26 -21.33 10.02
CA MET A 188 11.38 -22.24 9.79
C MET A 188 12.07 -22.61 11.11
N ALA A 189 12.83 -23.71 11.09
CA ALA A 189 13.38 -24.31 12.30
C ALA A 189 14.36 -23.41 13.07
N ARG A 190 15.12 -22.57 12.34
CA ARG A 190 16.12 -21.66 12.93
C ARG A 190 15.91 -20.25 12.37
N PRO A 191 14.85 -19.55 12.85
CA PRO A 191 14.51 -18.25 12.30
C PRO A 191 15.61 -17.21 12.54
N HIS A 192 16.35 -17.27 13.63
CA HIS A 192 17.45 -16.38 13.95
C HIS A 192 18.63 -16.47 12.96
N GLU A 193 18.86 -17.64 12.34
CA GLU A 193 19.91 -17.81 11.34
C GLU A 193 19.49 -17.30 9.95
N HIS A 194 18.18 -17.33 9.65
CA HIS A 194 17.63 -17.09 8.30
C HIS A 194 16.59 -15.96 8.25
N TYR A 195 16.53 -15.12 9.26
CA TYR A 195 15.51 -14.07 9.37
C TYR A 195 15.47 -13.12 8.19
N GLU A 196 16.62 -12.81 7.58
CA GLU A 196 16.70 -11.95 6.40
C GLU A 196 15.91 -12.52 5.22
N ARG A 197 15.97 -13.84 5.04
CA ARG A 197 15.20 -14.54 4.02
C ARG A 197 13.71 -14.46 4.33
N LEU A 198 13.34 -14.70 5.60
CA LEU A 198 11.93 -14.59 6.03
C LEU A 198 11.36 -13.20 5.77
N ILE A 199 12.11 -12.14 6.08
CA ILE A 199 11.69 -10.76 5.81
C ILE A 199 11.59 -10.50 4.31
N ARG A 200 12.56 -10.98 3.52
CA ARG A 200 12.59 -10.80 2.06
C ARG A 200 11.47 -11.55 1.35
N ASP A 201 11.15 -12.76 1.81
CA ASP A 201 10.01 -13.55 1.28
C ASP A 201 8.67 -12.85 1.57
N GLY A 202 8.66 -11.92 2.51
CA GLY A 202 7.54 -11.04 2.81
C GLY A 202 6.39 -11.71 3.57
N PHE A 203 5.27 -11.03 3.58
CA PHE A 203 4.05 -11.43 4.26
C PHE A 203 2.80 -11.10 3.43
N LEU A 204 1.73 -11.82 3.72
CA LEU A 204 0.46 -11.69 3.00
C LEU A 204 -0.40 -10.60 3.61
N LEU A 205 -0.83 -9.66 2.77
CA LEU A 205 -1.83 -8.64 3.08
C LEU A 205 -3.13 -8.94 2.33
N LYS A 206 -4.26 -8.73 2.98
CA LYS A 206 -5.59 -8.76 2.38
C LYS A 206 -6.09 -7.34 2.17
N LEU A 207 -6.65 -7.07 1.00
CA LEU A 207 -7.24 -5.78 0.66
C LEU A 207 -8.64 -5.68 1.29
N LEU A 208 -8.92 -4.57 1.98
CA LEU A 208 -10.20 -4.32 2.66
C LEU A 208 -11.06 -3.27 1.94
N ALA A 209 -10.54 -2.66 0.87
CA ALA A 209 -11.25 -1.58 0.21
C ALA A 209 -12.46 -2.08 -0.62
N PRO A 210 -13.49 -1.25 -0.76
CA PRO A 210 -14.58 -1.48 -1.69
C PRO A 210 -14.11 -1.21 -3.12
N ILE A 211 -13.38 -2.17 -3.70
CA ILE A 211 -12.76 -2.03 -5.02
C ILE A 211 -13.75 -2.14 -6.19
N GLY A 212 -15.03 -2.40 -5.92
CA GLY A 212 -16.07 -2.55 -6.93
C GLY A 212 -15.89 -3.78 -7.84
N ASP A 213 -16.77 -3.94 -8.81
CA ASP A 213 -16.72 -5.02 -9.79
C ASP A 213 -15.93 -4.61 -11.04
N CYS A 214 -14.61 -4.58 -10.92
CA CYS A 214 -13.76 -4.26 -12.06
C CYS A 214 -13.72 -5.37 -13.10
N ASP A 215 -13.85 -6.62 -12.71
CA ASP A 215 -13.85 -7.73 -13.67
C ASP A 215 -15.12 -7.70 -14.53
N GLY A 216 -16.29 -7.44 -13.95
CA GLY A 216 -17.51 -7.20 -14.70
C GLY A 216 -17.41 -5.97 -15.62
N CYS A 217 -16.76 -4.90 -15.18
CA CYS A 217 -16.52 -3.73 -16.04
C CYS A 217 -15.70 -4.10 -17.28
N ARG A 218 -14.63 -4.87 -17.11
CA ARG A 218 -13.68 -5.26 -18.17
C ARG A 218 -14.20 -6.32 -19.13
N GLN A 219 -15.28 -7.03 -18.81
CA GLN A 219 -15.87 -8.02 -19.72
C GLN A 219 -16.25 -7.41 -21.08
N LYS A 220 -16.55 -6.13 -21.14
CA LYS A 220 -16.81 -5.42 -22.40
C LYS A 220 -15.54 -4.69 -22.84
N SER A 221 -15.14 -4.93 -24.08
CA SER A 221 -13.94 -4.35 -24.68
C SER A 221 -13.88 -2.82 -24.57
N GLY A 222 -12.70 -2.30 -24.24
CA GLY A 222 -12.44 -0.87 -24.16
C GLY A 222 -12.93 -0.18 -22.89
N ARG A 223 -13.50 -0.92 -21.91
CA ARG A 223 -13.89 -0.36 -20.62
C ARG A 223 -12.72 -0.35 -19.63
N GLU A 224 -12.68 0.68 -18.80
CA GLU A 224 -11.64 0.88 -17.81
C GLU A 224 -12.22 1.04 -16.40
N CYS A 225 -11.54 0.44 -15.43
CA CYS A 225 -11.86 0.63 -14.03
C CYS A 225 -11.17 1.89 -13.51
N ARG A 226 -11.91 2.73 -12.82
CA ARG A 226 -11.43 3.97 -12.23
C ARG A 226 -11.93 4.11 -10.81
N PHE A 227 -11.25 4.89 -10.00
CA PHE A 227 -11.72 5.32 -8.70
C PHE A 227 -11.74 6.84 -8.67
N ASP A 228 -12.92 7.41 -8.73
CA ASP A 228 -13.10 8.85 -8.72
C ASP A 228 -14.26 9.24 -7.81
N GLN A 229 -14.22 10.46 -7.27
CA GLN A 229 -15.26 10.95 -6.34
C GLN A 229 -15.58 9.96 -5.21
N PHE A 230 -14.53 9.31 -4.66
CA PHE A 230 -14.63 8.33 -3.57
C PHE A 230 -15.40 7.03 -3.89
N ALA A 231 -15.58 6.72 -5.16
CA ALA A 231 -16.28 5.52 -5.60
C ALA A 231 -15.61 4.84 -6.79
N PHE A 232 -15.83 3.52 -6.89
CA PHE A 232 -15.50 2.77 -8.10
C PHE A 232 -16.37 3.25 -9.27
N GLN A 233 -15.75 3.41 -10.42
CA GLN A 233 -16.41 3.80 -11.66
C GLN A 233 -15.94 2.90 -12.80
N CYS A 234 -16.89 2.51 -13.66
CA CYS A 234 -16.60 1.85 -14.92
C CYS A 234 -16.70 2.87 -16.07
N ALA A 235 -15.56 3.21 -16.68
CA ALA A 235 -15.50 4.17 -17.79
C ALA A 235 -15.59 3.46 -19.14
N CYS A 236 -16.39 3.99 -20.02
CA CYS A 236 -16.54 3.54 -21.41
C CYS A 236 -15.45 4.13 -22.32
N PRO A 237 -15.23 3.57 -23.55
CA PRO A 237 -14.22 4.05 -24.47
C PRO A 237 -14.38 5.51 -24.90
N ASP A 238 -15.60 6.05 -24.80
CA ASP A 238 -15.93 7.46 -25.06
C ASP A 238 -15.57 8.40 -23.88
N GLY A 239 -15.03 7.83 -22.78
CA GLY A 239 -14.66 8.56 -21.56
C GLY A 239 -15.82 8.78 -20.60
N ASN A 240 -17.05 8.46 -20.95
CA ASN A 240 -18.22 8.57 -20.09
C ASN A 240 -18.32 7.38 -19.13
N LEU A 241 -19.12 7.51 -18.06
CA LEU A 241 -19.43 6.39 -17.19
C LEU A 241 -20.35 5.41 -17.92
N CYS A 242 -19.95 4.12 -17.89
CA CYS A 242 -20.79 3.08 -18.43
C CYS A 242 -21.99 2.84 -17.51
N SER A 243 -23.20 3.01 -18.01
CA SER A 243 -24.38 2.59 -17.27
C SER A 243 -24.37 1.07 -17.11
N ASN A 244 -24.51 0.59 -15.86
CA ASN A 244 -24.78 -0.82 -15.58
C ASN A 244 -26.21 -1.13 -16.05
N SER A 245 -26.37 -1.50 -17.32
CA SER A 245 -27.64 -2.01 -17.84
C SER A 245 -27.84 -3.47 -17.43
N THR A 246 -28.00 -3.70 -16.12
CA THR A 246 -28.57 -4.92 -15.55
C THR A 246 -29.58 -4.55 -14.45
N GLN A 247 -30.43 -3.56 -14.77
CA GLN A 247 -31.76 -3.53 -14.21
C GLN A 247 -32.71 -3.78 -15.40
N GLU A 248 -33.02 -5.05 -15.63
CA GLU A 248 -34.22 -5.40 -16.35
C GLU A 248 -35.38 -4.75 -15.61
N THR A 249 -35.87 -3.68 -16.19
CA THR A 249 -37.09 -3.00 -15.77
C THR A 249 -38.26 -3.93 -16.11
N ASN A 250 -38.66 -4.79 -15.17
CA ASN A 250 -40.04 -5.21 -15.10
C ASN A 250 -40.88 -4.07 -14.53
N ALA A 251 -41.04 -3.04 -15.32
CA ALA A 251 -42.04 -2.00 -15.06
C ALA A 251 -43.32 -2.40 -15.77
N THR A 252 -44.11 -3.23 -15.12
CA THR A 252 -45.53 -3.32 -15.40
C THR A 252 -46.15 -1.98 -15.06
N ALA A 253 -46.54 -1.26 -16.11
CA ALA A 253 -47.24 0.01 -15.98
C ALA A 253 -48.62 -0.22 -15.33
N HIS A 254 -48.78 0.32 -14.11
CA HIS A 254 -50.11 0.62 -13.58
C HIS A 254 -50.29 2.14 -13.54
N PRO A 255 -51.40 2.68 -14.12
CA PRO A 255 -51.66 4.12 -14.08
C PRO A 255 -52.37 4.50 -12.80
N GLY A 256 -51.88 5.53 -12.15
CA GLY A 256 -52.69 6.40 -11.28
C GLY A 256 -52.49 6.21 -9.78
N SER A 257 -51.66 7.04 -9.18
CA SER A 257 -51.98 7.65 -7.86
C SER A 257 -51.10 8.90 -7.63
N LYS A 258 -51.74 10.06 -7.56
CA LYS A 258 -51.15 11.32 -7.10
C LYS A 258 -50.80 11.17 -5.63
N ARG A 259 -49.51 11.31 -5.26
CA ARG A 259 -49.10 11.53 -3.87
C ARG A 259 -48.24 12.77 -3.75
N THR A 260 -48.75 13.67 -2.98
CA THR A 260 -48.22 14.92 -2.47
C THR A 260 -46.81 14.77 -1.88
N GLY A 261 -45.92 15.64 -2.32
CA GLY A 261 -44.54 15.72 -1.84
C GLY A 261 -44.42 16.17 -0.41
N ARG A 262 -43.77 15.39 0.41
CA ARG A 262 -43.23 15.83 1.71
C ARG A 262 -41.71 15.92 1.55
N LYS A 263 -41.20 17.16 1.57
CA LYS A 263 -39.76 17.43 1.61
C LYS A 263 -39.21 16.97 2.96
N ILE A 264 -38.34 15.97 2.97
CA ILE A 264 -37.53 15.62 4.14
C ILE A 264 -36.21 16.35 3.97
N LEU A 265 -35.91 17.29 4.86
CA LEU A 265 -34.59 17.90 4.98
C LEU A 265 -33.60 16.88 5.54
N PRO A 266 -32.35 16.84 5.06
CA PRO A 266 -31.31 16.03 5.68
C PRO A 266 -30.80 16.71 6.96
N ILE A 267 -31.08 16.10 8.10
CA ILE A 267 -30.42 16.36 9.38
C ILE A 267 -29.11 15.62 9.37
N GLY A 268 -27.99 16.33 9.33
CA GLY A 268 -26.67 15.67 9.37
C GLY A 268 -25.47 16.55 9.04
N MET A 269 -25.51 17.85 9.43
CA MET A 269 -24.31 18.70 9.31
C MET A 269 -24.24 19.67 10.50
N LEU A 270 -23.97 19.10 11.68
CA LEU A 270 -23.68 19.93 12.87
C LEU A 270 -22.91 19.10 13.92
N THR A 271 -21.68 18.68 13.65
CA THR A 271 -20.70 18.31 14.70
C THR A 271 -19.28 18.21 14.09
N LEU A 272 -18.75 19.32 13.58
CA LEU A 272 -17.30 19.41 13.27
C LEU A 272 -16.78 20.85 13.42
N ALA A 273 -17.18 21.54 14.49
CA ALA A 273 -16.67 22.89 14.74
C ALA A 273 -16.28 23.13 16.21
N LEU A 274 -15.86 22.12 16.97
CA LEU A 274 -15.49 22.28 18.38
C LEU A 274 -14.19 21.58 18.79
N PHE A 275 -13.22 21.40 17.88
CA PHE A 275 -11.89 20.87 18.25
C PHE A 275 -10.72 21.73 17.77
N CYS A 276 -10.89 23.05 17.68
CA CYS A 276 -9.80 23.95 17.29
C CYS A 276 -9.56 25.09 18.30
N HIS A 277 -9.80 24.84 19.60
CA HIS A 277 -9.47 25.80 20.66
C HIS A 277 -8.99 25.10 21.93
N MET A 278 -7.96 24.28 21.84
CA MET A 278 -7.07 23.93 22.98
C MET A 278 -5.83 23.24 22.43
N LEU A 279 -4.86 24.04 22.04
CA LEU A 279 -3.41 23.81 22.19
C LEU A 279 -2.72 25.14 21.85
#